data_440dd32efedca6379c593554cc8764f2
#
_entry.id   440dd32efedca6379c593554cc8764f2
#
_cell.length_a   1.000
_cell.length_b   1.000
_cell.length_c   1.000
_cell.angle_alpha   90.00
_cell.angle_beta   90.00
_cell.angle_gamma   90.00
#
_symmetry.space_group_name_H-M   'P 1'
#
loop_
_entity.id
_entity.type
_entity.pdbx_description
1 polymer ?
#
loop_
_entity_poly.entity_id
_entity_poly.type
_entity_poly.pdbx_seq_one_letter_code
_entity_poly.pdbx_strand_id
1 'polypeptide(L)'
;MIKIGLLLFCLLFSSLGQAISLFDETIYRPLIADRVAYLPGDLLTVIVLETSNAQSSADLASGKEIKTALEVGYNRDKHQVSLGLNGKGRTAAKTGRNGKIKAALTVRIKDCLPNGSYQVEGHQLIRINGEQQTILLSGIVRPEDISPQNTVLSTRLADAQITYTGDGSVSDSQRYNYLYKMLSFMGLV
;
A
#
# COMPACT_ATOMS: atom_id res chain seq x y z
N MET A 1 44.75 -6.20 -71.14
CA MET A 1 44.97 -5.54 -69.86
C MET A 1 43.74 -4.84 -69.32
N ILE A 2 42.92 -4.17 -70.13
CA ILE A 2 41.69 -3.44 -69.72
C ILE A 2 40.60 -4.36 -69.07
N LYS A 3 40.43 -5.59 -69.60
CA LYS A 3 39.44 -6.55 -69.12
C LYS A 3 39.73 -7.06 -67.69
N ILE A 4 41.02 -7.18 -67.33
CA ILE A 4 41.41 -7.61 -65.97
C ILE A 4 41.19 -6.49 -64.95
N GLY A 5 41.42 -5.25 -65.29
CA GLY A 5 41.17 -4.07 -64.49
C GLY A 5 39.68 -3.88 -64.16
N LEU A 6 38.80 -4.13 -65.17
CA LEU A 6 37.35 -4.03 -64.99
C LEU A 6 36.81 -5.12 -64.04
N LEU A 7 37.36 -6.34 -64.11
CA LEU A 7 37.00 -7.46 -63.29
C LEU A 7 37.43 -7.23 -61.86
N LEU A 8 38.62 -6.66 -61.63
CA LEU A 8 39.11 -6.31 -60.28
C LEU A 8 38.30 -5.16 -59.66
N PHE A 9 37.84 -4.21 -60.46
CA PHE A 9 37.00 -3.07 -60.07
C PHE A 9 35.61 -3.56 -59.63
N CYS A 10 34.97 -4.51 -60.30
CA CYS A 10 33.73 -5.12 -59.96
C CYS A 10 33.82 -5.92 -58.60
N LEU A 11 34.97 -6.61 -58.40
CA LEU A 11 35.21 -7.35 -57.15
C LEU A 11 35.37 -6.44 -55.92
N LEU A 12 35.90 -5.25 -56.07
CA LEU A 12 36.06 -4.26 -55.01
C LEU A 12 34.73 -3.61 -54.62
N PHE A 13 33.74 -3.55 -55.52
CA PHE A 13 32.41 -2.99 -55.22
C PHE A 13 31.41 -3.97 -54.62
N SER A 14 31.65 -5.28 -54.65
CA SER A 14 30.75 -6.30 -54.11
C SER A 14 30.76 -6.40 -52.59
N SER A 15 31.67 -5.72 -51.90
CA SER A 15 31.76 -5.78 -50.40
C SER A 15 30.93 -4.74 -49.64
N LEU A 16 30.13 -3.91 -50.34
CA LEU A 16 29.33 -2.85 -49.70
C LEU A 16 27.88 -3.26 -49.36
N GLY A 17 27.50 -4.49 -49.60
CA GLY A 17 26.19 -5.02 -49.19
C GLY A 17 26.14 -5.32 -47.70
N GLN A 18 25.86 -4.35 -46.88
CA GLN A 18 25.52 -4.62 -45.48
C GLN A 18 24.08 -5.13 -45.40
N ALA A 19 23.93 -6.41 -45.13
CA ALA A 19 22.63 -6.98 -44.82
C ALA A 19 22.20 -6.49 -43.43
N ILE A 20 21.24 -5.57 -43.34
CA ILE A 20 20.59 -5.20 -42.10
C ILE A 20 19.63 -6.33 -41.75
N SER A 21 19.83 -6.94 -40.61
CA SER A 21 18.87 -7.92 -40.06
C SER A 21 17.52 -7.22 -39.85
N LEU A 22 16.48 -7.68 -40.53
CA LEU A 22 15.10 -7.25 -40.25
C LEU A 22 14.54 -7.88 -38.98
N PHE A 23 15.27 -8.80 -38.36
CA PHE A 23 14.87 -9.45 -37.14
C PHE A 23 15.30 -8.59 -35.94
N ASP A 24 14.32 -8.05 -35.23
CA ASP A 24 14.49 -7.33 -33.97
C ASP A 24 14.01 -8.22 -32.83
N GLU A 25 14.96 -8.73 -32.03
CA GLU A 25 14.67 -9.59 -30.88
C GLU A 25 13.81 -8.90 -29.84
N THR A 26 13.86 -7.57 -29.76
CA THR A 26 13.08 -6.80 -28.76
C THR A 26 11.59 -6.72 -29.11
N ILE A 27 11.25 -6.88 -30.40
CA ILE A 27 9.87 -6.77 -30.89
C ILE A 27 9.32 -8.15 -31.31
N TYR A 28 10.21 -9.15 -31.46
CA TYR A 28 9.79 -10.48 -31.89
C TYR A 28 8.89 -11.15 -30.87
N ARG A 29 7.65 -11.45 -31.29
CA ARG A 29 6.68 -12.22 -30.50
C ARG A 29 6.33 -13.52 -31.24
N PRO A 30 6.58 -14.69 -30.65
CA PRO A 30 6.15 -15.96 -31.24
C PRO A 30 4.63 -15.99 -31.41
N LEU A 31 4.13 -16.39 -32.57
CA LEU A 31 2.70 -16.45 -32.86
C LEU A 31 1.94 -17.53 -32.03
N ILE A 32 2.67 -18.50 -31.50
CA ILE A 32 2.12 -19.68 -30.80
C ILE A 32 2.34 -19.55 -29.27
N ALA A 33 3.15 -18.59 -28.78
CA ALA A 33 3.36 -18.40 -27.37
C ALA A 33 2.19 -17.69 -26.72
N ASP A 34 1.90 -18.07 -25.47
CA ASP A 34 0.95 -17.34 -24.61
C ASP A 34 1.39 -15.88 -24.50
N ARG A 35 0.42 -14.99 -24.63
CA ARG A 35 0.67 -13.55 -24.54
C ARG A 35 0.76 -13.12 -23.08
N VAL A 36 1.89 -13.39 -22.47
CA VAL A 36 2.19 -12.89 -21.12
C VAL A 36 2.76 -11.48 -21.19
N ALA A 37 2.34 -10.61 -20.32
CA ALA A 37 2.86 -9.24 -20.19
C ALA A 37 4.34 -9.27 -19.78
N TYR A 38 5.23 -8.60 -20.53
CA TYR A 38 6.67 -8.59 -20.26
C TYR A 38 7.38 -7.28 -20.65
N LEU A 39 6.72 -6.40 -21.39
CA LEU A 39 7.30 -5.11 -21.78
C LEU A 39 6.75 -3.97 -20.95
N PRO A 40 7.53 -2.89 -20.74
CA PRO A 40 7.00 -1.65 -20.19
C PRO A 40 5.81 -1.17 -21.02
N GLY A 41 4.71 -0.85 -20.32
CA GLY A 41 3.43 -0.48 -20.94
C GLY A 41 2.42 -1.63 -21.03
N ASP A 42 2.84 -2.90 -20.93
CA ASP A 42 1.93 -4.03 -20.89
C ASP A 42 1.08 -4.02 -19.63
N LEU A 43 -0.12 -4.62 -19.75
CA LEU A 43 -1.11 -4.66 -18.68
C LEU A 43 -1.21 -6.06 -18.09
N LEU A 44 -1.32 -6.12 -16.77
CA LEU A 44 -1.64 -7.35 -16.04
C LEU A 44 -2.68 -7.06 -14.95
N THR A 45 -3.39 -8.08 -14.51
CA THR A 45 -4.41 -7.98 -13.47
C THR A 45 -3.86 -8.50 -12.15
N VAL A 46 -3.85 -7.66 -11.13
CA VAL A 46 -3.52 -8.08 -9.76
C VAL A 46 -4.81 -8.43 -9.03
N ILE A 47 -4.85 -9.64 -8.50
CA ILE A 47 -5.93 -10.12 -7.63
C ILE A 47 -5.50 -9.83 -6.20
N VAL A 48 -6.10 -8.79 -5.60
CA VAL A 48 -5.83 -8.36 -4.23
C VAL A 48 -6.66 -9.20 -3.26
N LEU A 49 -5.99 -9.91 -2.37
CA LEU A 49 -6.57 -10.72 -1.29
C LEU A 49 -5.82 -10.43 -0.01
N GLU A 50 -6.22 -9.35 0.69
CA GLU A 50 -5.55 -8.93 1.92
C GLU A 50 -6.47 -9.08 3.13
N THR A 51 -5.93 -9.61 4.21
CA THR A 51 -6.60 -9.69 5.52
C THR A 51 -5.67 -9.12 6.57
N SER A 52 -6.08 -8.01 7.17
CA SER A 52 -5.33 -7.36 8.25
C SER A 52 -6.12 -7.47 9.55
N ASN A 53 -5.48 -8.04 10.58
CA ASN A 53 -6.01 -8.10 11.93
C ASN A 53 -5.02 -7.37 12.84
N ALA A 54 -5.37 -6.16 13.26
CA ALA A 54 -4.58 -5.40 14.21
C ALA A 54 -5.33 -5.32 15.55
N GLN A 55 -4.72 -5.86 16.60
CA GLN A 55 -5.20 -5.72 17.99
C GLN A 55 -4.19 -4.87 18.74
N SER A 56 -4.66 -3.75 19.27
CA SER A 56 -3.88 -2.91 20.18
C SER A 56 -4.57 -2.90 21.53
N SER A 57 -3.86 -3.34 22.58
CA SER A 57 -4.30 -3.22 23.96
C SER A 57 -3.36 -2.26 24.69
N ALA A 58 -3.94 -1.21 25.25
CA ALA A 58 -3.22 -0.28 26.11
C ALA A 58 -3.84 -0.36 27.52
N ASP A 59 -3.08 -0.88 28.47
CA ASP A 59 -3.43 -0.87 29.89
C ASP A 59 -2.77 0.35 30.53
N LEU A 60 -3.57 1.37 30.82
CA LEU A 60 -3.14 2.53 31.60
C LEU A 60 -3.60 2.32 33.06
N ALA A 61 -2.68 1.92 33.92
CA ALA A 61 -2.87 1.93 35.36
C ALA A 61 -2.42 3.30 35.89
N SER A 62 -3.36 4.17 36.22
CA SER A 62 -3.11 5.42 36.97
C SER A 62 -3.53 5.26 38.38
N GLY A 63 -2.56 5.10 39.29
CA GLY A 63 -2.79 5.16 40.73
C GLY A 63 -2.41 6.55 41.25
N LYS A 64 -3.38 7.39 41.55
CA LYS A 64 -3.13 8.67 42.19
C LYS A 64 -3.65 8.56 43.64
N GLU A 65 -2.72 8.42 44.57
CA GLU A 65 -3.02 8.45 46.02
C GLU A 65 -2.82 9.91 46.49
N ILE A 66 -3.91 10.59 46.81
CA ILE A 66 -3.86 11.93 47.42
C ILE A 66 -4.16 11.76 48.92
N LYS A 67 -3.11 11.86 49.74
CA LYS A 67 -3.27 11.95 51.18
C LYS A 67 -3.23 13.44 51.55
N THR A 68 -4.40 13.98 51.89
CA THR A 68 -4.48 15.32 52.49
C THR A 68 -4.80 15.17 53.96
N ALA A 69 -3.83 15.46 54.82
CA ALA A 69 -4.02 15.55 56.25
C ALA A 69 -4.34 17.01 56.60
N LEU A 70 -5.53 17.28 57.07
CA LEU A 70 -5.90 18.56 57.67
C LEU A 70 -5.78 18.43 59.17
N GLU A 71 -4.83 19.12 59.78
CA GLU A 71 -4.68 19.29 61.21
C GLU A 71 -5.55 20.48 61.63
N VAL A 72 -6.70 20.20 62.27
CA VAL A 72 -7.52 21.24 62.86
C VAL A 72 -7.33 21.16 64.37
N GLY A 73 -6.51 22.09 64.89
CA GLY A 73 -6.32 22.27 66.34
C GLY A 73 -7.31 23.30 66.88
N TYR A 74 -8.23 22.86 67.74
CA TYR A 74 -9.02 23.72 68.59
C TYR A 74 -8.95 23.19 70.02
N ASN A 75 -8.35 24.01 70.91
CA ASN A 75 -8.35 23.90 72.36
C ASN A 75 -7.89 22.53 72.93
N ARG A 76 -6.58 22.27 72.99
CA ARG A 76 -5.87 21.14 73.66
C ARG A 76 -6.17 19.71 73.25
N ASP A 77 -7.16 19.43 72.39
CA ASP A 77 -7.38 18.08 71.82
C ASP A 77 -7.10 18.09 70.35
N LYS A 78 -6.09 17.30 69.96
CA LYS A 78 -5.74 17.11 68.52
C LYS A 78 -6.61 16.01 67.94
N HIS A 79 -7.59 16.38 67.13
CA HIS A 79 -8.32 15.43 66.33
C HIS A 79 -7.74 15.44 64.92
N GLN A 80 -7.17 14.32 64.52
CA GLN A 80 -6.66 14.12 63.18
C GLN A 80 -7.75 13.53 62.31
N VAL A 81 -8.31 14.32 61.40
CA VAL A 81 -9.27 13.84 60.42
C VAL A 81 -8.50 13.60 59.12
N SER A 82 -8.26 12.34 58.77
CA SER A 82 -7.67 11.94 57.50
C SER A 82 -8.77 11.65 56.48
N LEU A 83 -8.91 12.47 55.49
CA LEU A 83 -9.72 12.20 54.30
C LEU A 83 -8.83 11.54 53.26
N GLY A 84 -8.93 10.23 53.13
CA GLY A 84 -8.26 9.47 52.07
C GLY A 84 -9.18 9.27 50.88
N LEU A 85 -8.90 9.94 49.77
CA LEU A 85 -9.54 9.66 48.47
C LEU A 85 -8.67 8.67 47.71
N ASN A 86 -9.05 7.40 47.71
CA ASN A 86 -8.41 6.35 46.92
C ASN A 86 -9.12 6.24 45.60
N GLY A 87 -8.63 6.94 44.57
CA GLY A 87 -9.07 6.78 43.18
C GLY A 87 -8.18 5.77 42.44
N LYS A 88 -8.62 4.50 42.39
CA LYS A 88 -7.99 3.52 41.47
C LYS A 88 -8.75 3.54 40.15
N GLY A 89 -8.27 4.33 39.20
CA GLY A 89 -8.76 4.31 37.84
C GLY A 89 -7.98 3.28 36.99
N ARG A 90 -8.62 2.18 36.59
CA ARG A 90 -8.13 1.30 35.53
C ARG A 90 -8.89 1.62 34.26
N THR A 91 -8.20 2.17 33.28
CA THR A 91 -8.76 2.36 31.95
C THR A 91 -8.07 1.37 31.01
N ALA A 92 -8.78 0.30 30.65
CA ALA A 92 -8.33 -0.64 29.64
C ALA A 92 -8.96 -0.23 28.30
N ALA A 93 -8.16 0.27 27.38
CA ALA A 93 -8.60 0.54 26.01
C ALA A 93 -8.17 -0.62 25.11
N LYS A 94 -9.13 -1.39 24.62
CA LYS A 94 -8.90 -2.46 23.65
C LYS A 94 -9.46 -2.01 22.30
N THR A 95 -8.58 -1.77 21.33
CA THR A 95 -8.98 -1.41 19.97
C THR A 95 -8.63 -2.55 19.04
N GLY A 96 -9.62 -3.17 18.42
CA GLY A 96 -9.46 -4.17 17.38
C GLY A 96 -9.82 -3.56 16.02
N ARG A 97 -8.94 -3.69 15.04
CA ARG A 97 -9.22 -3.33 13.65
C ARG A 97 -9.06 -4.56 12.77
N ASN A 98 -10.15 -4.96 12.12
CA ASN A 98 -10.16 -6.05 11.17
C ASN A 98 -10.45 -5.46 9.78
N GLY A 99 -9.50 -5.59 8.87
CA GLY A 99 -9.65 -5.18 7.48
C GLY A 99 -9.58 -6.39 6.55
N LYS A 100 -10.49 -6.47 5.58
CA LYS A 100 -10.45 -7.46 4.52
C LYS A 100 -10.69 -6.77 3.19
N ILE A 101 -9.71 -6.89 2.28
CA ILE A 101 -9.79 -6.32 0.94
C ILE A 101 -9.79 -7.46 -0.07
N LYS A 102 -10.79 -7.45 -0.96
CA LYS A 102 -10.85 -8.31 -2.15
C LYS A 102 -11.13 -7.42 -3.34
N ALA A 103 -10.19 -7.35 -4.26
CA ALA A 103 -10.32 -6.55 -5.48
C ALA A 103 -9.53 -7.18 -6.62
N ALA A 104 -9.93 -6.91 -7.86
CA ALA A 104 -9.13 -7.17 -9.04
C ALA A 104 -8.81 -5.82 -9.68
N LEU A 105 -7.53 -5.52 -9.84
CA LEU A 105 -7.05 -4.25 -10.34
C LEU A 105 -6.11 -4.48 -11.52
N THR A 106 -6.37 -3.82 -12.64
CA THR A 106 -5.44 -3.81 -13.77
C THR A 106 -4.33 -2.81 -13.51
N VAL A 107 -3.09 -3.29 -13.55
CA VAL A 107 -1.87 -2.51 -13.40
C VAL A 107 -1.06 -2.53 -14.68
N ARG A 108 -0.14 -1.59 -14.82
CA ARG A 108 0.78 -1.48 -15.94
C ARG A 108 2.20 -1.78 -15.48
N ILE A 109 2.95 -2.49 -16.32
CA ILE A 109 4.41 -2.60 -16.14
C ILE A 109 5.01 -1.23 -16.41
N LYS A 110 5.66 -0.65 -15.41
CA LYS A 110 6.33 0.65 -15.50
C LYS A 110 7.73 0.49 -16.05
N ASP A 111 8.50 -0.41 -15.44
CA ASP A 111 9.90 -0.67 -15.78
C ASP A 111 10.24 -2.15 -15.63
N CYS A 112 11.27 -2.59 -16.38
CA CYS A 112 11.93 -3.88 -16.20
C CYS A 112 13.20 -3.64 -15.39
N LEU A 113 13.31 -4.27 -14.24
CA LEU A 113 14.47 -4.15 -13.36
C LEU A 113 15.64 -5.00 -13.89
N PRO A 114 16.90 -4.66 -13.53
CA PRO A 114 18.08 -5.40 -14.00
C PRO A 114 18.10 -6.88 -13.60
N ASN A 115 17.37 -7.25 -12.57
CA ASN A 115 17.20 -8.63 -12.10
C ASN A 115 16.12 -9.42 -12.88
N GLY A 116 15.51 -8.82 -13.90
CA GLY A 116 14.45 -9.42 -14.70
C GLY A 116 13.05 -9.31 -14.12
N SER A 117 12.87 -8.71 -12.94
CA SER A 117 11.55 -8.46 -12.36
C SER A 117 10.91 -7.21 -12.95
N TYR A 118 9.59 -7.09 -12.85
CA TYR A 118 8.82 -5.95 -13.37
C TYR A 118 8.31 -5.09 -12.23
N GLN A 119 8.55 -3.78 -12.32
CA GLN A 119 7.87 -2.82 -11.48
C GLN A 119 6.49 -2.53 -12.05
N VAL A 120 5.46 -2.68 -11.24
CA VAL A 120 4.07 -2.49 -11.65
C VAL A 120 3.41 -1.40 -10.83
N GLU A 121 2.54 -0.64 -11.49
CA GLU A 121 1.70 0.37 -10.83
C GLU A 121 0.32 0.43 -11.48
N GLY A 122 -0.68 0.72 -10.66
CA GLY A 122 -2.05 0.90 -11.12
C GLY A 122 -2.88 1.71 -10.15
N HIS A 123 -3.90 2.35 -10.69
CA HIS A 123 -4.89 3.05 -9.89
C HIS A 123 -6.29 2.82 -10.49
N GLN A 124 -7.26 2.72 -9.63
CA GLN A 124 -8.66 2.58 -10.04
C GLN A 124 -9.53 3.47 -9.16
N LEU A 125 -10.38 4.24 -9.83
CA LEU A 125 -11.39 5.07 -9.21
C LEU A 125 -12.76 4.44 -9.46
N ILE A 126 -13.49 4.16 -8.40
CA ILE A 126 -14.83 3.57 -8.45
C ILE A 126 -15.79 4.51 -7.73
N ARG A 127 -16.96 4.80 -8.32
CA ARG A 127 -18.01 5.54 -7.66
C ARG A 127 -19.23 4.64 -7.44
N ILE A 128 -19.60 4.44 -6.18
CA ILE A 128 -20.73 3.60 -5.79
C ILE A 128 -21.64 4.42 -4.87
N ASN A 129 -22.92 4.54 -5.22
CA ASN A 129 -23.91 5.27 -4.42
C ASN A 129 -23.52 6.73 -4.07
N GLY A 130 -22.79 7.41 -4.95
CA GLY A 130 -22.31 8.75 -4.72
C GLY A 130 -20.97 8.85 -3.95
N GLU A 131 -20.48 7.76 -3.39
CA GLU A 131 -19.20 7.69 -2.71
C GLU A 131 -18.08 7.32 -3.69
N GLN A 132 -16.95 8.00 -3.59
CA GLN A 132 -15.78 7.77 -4.41
C GLN A 132 -14.79 6.87 -3.66
N GLN A 133 -14.39 5.79 -4.28
CA GLN A 133 -13.42 4.84 -3.75
C GLN A 133 -12.22 4.78 -4.69
N THR A 134 -11.02 4.93 -4.15
CA THR A 134 -9.77 4.89 -4.90
C THR A 134 -8.90 3.74 -4.40
N ILE A 135 -8.43 2.92 -5.34
CA ILE A 135 -7.46 1.87 -5.08
C ILE A 135 -6.18 2.24 -5.81
N LEU A 136 -5.08 2.30 -5.07
CA LEU A 136 -3.73 2.48 -5.59
C LEU A 136 -2.94 1.21 -5.28
N LEU A 137 -2.18 0.72 -6.25
CA LEU A 137 -1.31 -0.43 -6.09
C LEU A 137 0.01 -0.17 -6.78
N SER A 138 1.11 -0.44 -6.10
CA SER A 138 2.44 -0.53 -6.66
C SER A 138 3.18 -1.72 -6.06
N GLY A 139 4.16 -2.26 -6.78
CA GLY A 139 4.96 -3.39 -6.31
C GLY A 139 5.87 -3.92 -7.41
N ILE A 140 6.57 -5.02 -7.08
CA ILE A 140 7.48 -5.70 -7.98
C ILE A 140 6.99 -7.14 -8.16
N VAL A 141 6.89 -7.60 -9.41
CA VAL A 141 6.46 -8.94 -9.77
C VAL A 141 7.55 -9.66 -10.54
N ARG A 142 7.73 -10.96 -10.30
CA ARG A 142 8.62 -11.80 -11.09
C ARG A 142 7.87 -12.35 -12.30
N PRO A 143 8.54 -12.52 -13.47
CA PRO A 143 7.92 -13.09 -14.66
C PRO A 143 7.22 -14.44 -14.41
N GLU A 144 7.85 -15.31 -13.61
CA GLU A 144 7.32 -16.63 -13.30
C GLU A 144 6.05 -16.64 -12.43
N ASP A 145 5.73 -15.54 -11.76
CA ASP A 145 4.51 -15.40 -10.94
C ASP A 145 3.31 -14.88 -11.75
N ILE A 146 3.55 -14.45 -13.00
CA ILE A 146 2.50 -14.00 -13.92
C ILE A 146 1.92 -15.22 -14.62
N SER A 147 0.61 -15.44 -14.44
CA SER A 147 -0.08 -16.54 -15.11
C SER A 147 -0.23 -16.30 -16.62
N PRO A 148 -0.51 -17.35 -17.44
CA PRO A 148 -0.79 -17.20 -18.87
C PRO A 148 -1.96 -16.26 -19.18
N GLN A 149 -2.86 -16.04 -18.23
CA GLN A 149 -4.00 -15.12 -18.33
C GLN A 149 -3.64 -13.68 -17.93
N ASN A 150 -2.36 -13.35 -17.77
CA ASN A 150 -1.87 -12.06 -17.29
C ASN A 150 -2.44 -11.67 -15.92
N THR A 151 -2.52 -12.65 -15.01
CA THR A 151 -2.98 -12.43 -13.64
C THR A 151 -1.88 -12.77 -12.64
N VAL A 152 -1.85 -12.06 -11.52
CA VAL A 152 -0.95 -12.30 -10.39
C VAL A 152 -1.68 -12.05 -9.09
N LEU A 153 -1.35 -12.80 -8.04
CA LEU A 153 -1.88 -12.57 -6.69
C LEU A 153 -1.07 -11.46 -5.98
N SER A 154 -1.74 -10.61 -5.21
CA SER A 154 -1.05 -9.58 -4.41
C SER A 154 0.00 -10.15 -3.46
N THR A 155 -0.22 -11.36 -2.95
CA THR A 155 0.71 -12.07 -2.06
C THR A 155 2.03 -12.48 -2.72
N ARG A 156 2.13 -12.39 -4.06
CA ARG A 156 3.34 -12.66 -4.84
C ARG A 156 4.08 -11.41 -5.28
N LEU A 157 3.56 -10.25 -4.94
CA LEU A 157 4.23 -8.97 -5.19
C LEU A 157 5.22 -8.69 -4.07
N ALA A 158 6.46 -8.38 -4.44
CA ALA A 158 7.43 -7.82 -3.51
C ALA A 158 7.20 -6.30 -3.39
N ASP A 159 7.50 -5.73 -2.22
CA ASP A 159 7.33 -4.31 -1.90
C ASP A 159 5.93 -3.79 -2.25
N ALA A 160 4.91 -4.64 -2.04
CA ALA A 160 3.55 -4.31 -2.37
C ALA A 160 3.01 -3.18 -1.48
N GLN A 161 2.62 -2.10 -2.10
CA GLN A 161 1.91 -1.00 -1.45
C GLN A 161 0.50 -0.92 -2.01
N ILE A 162 -0.47 -1.23 -1.16
CA ILE A 162 -1.89 -1.23 -1.52
C ILE A 162 -2.59 -0.20 -0.65
N THR A 163 -3.11 0.85 -1.28
CA THR A 163 -3.85 1.90 -0.60
C THR A 163 -5.30 1.87 -1.07
N TYR A 164 -6.22 1.75 -0.14
CA TYR A 164 -7.65 1.86 -0.37
C TYR A 164 -8.21 3.03 0.41
N THR A 165 -8.73 4.01 -0.29
CA THR A 165 -9.38 5.19 0.31
C THR A 165 -10.80 5.30 -0.21
N GLY A 166 -11.73 5.55 0.70
CA GLY A 166 -13.12 5.83 0.36
C GLY A 166 -13.52 7.17 0.96
N ASP A 167 -14.04 8.07 0.13
CA ASP A 167 -14.70 9.30 0.57
C ASP A 167 -16.20 9.04 0.65
N GLY A 168 -16.73 8.90 1.87
CA GLY A 168 -18.14 8.63 2.07
C GLY A 168 -18.63 9.04 3.45
N SER A 169 -19.94 9.09 3.62
CA SER A 169 -20.64 9.49 4.85
C SER A 169 -20.26 8.67 6.10
N VAL A 170 -19.72 7.45 5.90
CA VAL A 170 -19.24 6.59 6.99
C VAL A 170 -17.96 7.13 7.61
N SER A 171 -17.11 7.80 6.83
CA SER A 171 -15.87 8.42 7.32
C SER A 171 -16.14 9.67 8.17
N ASP A 172 -17.24 10.37 7.91
CA ASP A 172 -17.62 11.59 8.63
C ASP A 172 -18.25 11.29 9.99
N SER A 173 -18.90 10.15 10.15
CA SER A 173 -19.49 9.73 11.42
C SER A 173 -18.46 9.38 12.50
N GLN A 174 -17.19 9.15 12.13
CA GLN A 174 -16.07 8.92 13.06
C GLN A 174 -15.39 10.21 13.53
N ARG A 175 -15.74 11.35 12.98
CA ARG A 175 -15.27 12.65 13.50
C ARG A 175 -16.02 12.97 14.77
N TYR A 176 -15.29 12.94 15.87
CA TYR A 176 -15.84 13.35 17.19
C TYR A 176 -16.59 14.67 17.03
N ASN A 177 -17.88 14.65 17.43
CA ASN A 177 -18.73 15.81 17.42
C ASN A 177 -18.05 16.94 18.22
N TYR A 178 -17.89 18.10 17.62
CA TYR A 178 -17.26 19.27 18.26
C TYR A 178 -17.91 19.62 19.60
N LEU A 179 -19.19 19.27 19.76
CA LEU A 179 -19.95 19.40 21.02
C LEU A 179 -19.35 18.55 22.16
N TYR A 180 -18.90 17.33 21.86
CA TYR A 180 -18.26 16.46 22.86
C TYR A 180 -16.92 17.05 23.33
N LYS A 181 -16.12 17.59 22.39
CA LYS A 181 -14.86 18.26 22.72
C LYS A 181 -15.10 19.52 23.57
N MET A 182 -16.13 20.27 23.27
CA MET A 182 -16.49 21.50 24.01
C MET A 182 -16.98 21.16 25.44
N LEU A 183 -17.79 20.13 25.61
CA LEU A 183 -18.28 19.64 26.90
C LEU A 183 -17.15 19.07 27.76
N SER A 184 -16.21 18.33 27.14
CA SER A 184 -15.03 17.80 27.83
C SER A 184 -14.09 18.92 28.29
N PHE A 185 -13.92 19.97 27.49
CA PHE A 185 -13.12 21.15 27.87
C PHE A 185 -13.75 21.93 29.04
N MET A 186 -15.08 21.95 29.15
CA MET A 186 -15.82 22.55 30.25
C MET A 186 -15.89 21.66 31.50
N GLY A 187 -15.31 20.44 31.47
CA GLY A 187 -15.31 19.54 32.61
C GLY A 187 -16.66 18.93 32.96
N LEU A 188 -17.63 18.94 32.02
CA LEU A 188 -18.99 18.45 32.21
C LEU A 188 -19.19 16.99 31.80
N VAL A 189 -18.15 16.38 31.15
CA VAL A 189 -18.11 14.96 30.76
C VAL A 189 -16.68 14.44 30.86
#